data_f44d13f9e4308e3f1215815945f20d98
#
_entry.id   f44d13f9e4308e3f1215815945f20d98
#
_cell.length_a   1.000
_cell.length_b   1.000
_cell.length_c   1.000
_cell.angle_alpha   90.00
_cell.angle_beta   90.00
_cell.angle_gamma   90.00
#
_symmetry.space_group_name_H-M   'P 1'
#
loop_
_entity.id
_entity.type
_entity.pdbx_description
1 polymer ?
#
loop_
_entity_poly.entity_id
_entity_poly.type
_entity_poly.pdbx_seq_one_letter_code
_entity_poly.pdbx_strand_id
1 'polypeptide(L)'
;MELQVGVKILLKNKEGKFLLLQRNPVKYPEVGAKWDIVGGRINPGLSLLENLKREVMEEAGLEIVGDPKLILAQDIIKTDKHVVRLTYMGEAAGEVKLSEEHSEFRWLSIEEFSKLEPMDKYIKEILDKKLILNAEN
;
A
#
# COMPACT_ATOMS: atom_id res chain seq x y z
N MET A 1 11.48 -16.09 16.76
CA MET A 1 10.62 -15.40 15.77
C MET A 1 10.89 -13.90 15.85
N GLU A 2 11.09 -13.26 14.71
CA GLU A 2 11.33 -11.82 14.63
C GLU A 2 10.00 -11.07 14.48
N LEU A 3 9.84 -10.00 15.25
CA LEU A 3 8.69 -9.10 15.13
C LEU A 3 9.08 -7.91 14.24
N GLN A 4 8.26 -7.65 13.23
CA GLN A 4 8.44 -6.52 12.32
C GLN A 4 7.13 -5.74 12.21
N VAL A 5 7.21 -4.45 11.88
CA VAL A 5 6.05 -3.62 11.62
C VAL A 5 6.14 -3.12 10.19
N GLY A 6 5.05 -3.26 9.45
CA GLY A 6 4.93 -2.71 8.11
C GLY A 6 3.83 -1.66 8.06
N VAL A 7 4.02 -0.66 7.22
CA VAL A 7 3.00 0.36 6.94
C VAL A 7 2.67 0.35 5.46
N LYS A 8 1.39 0.43 5.16
CA LYS A 8 0.85 0.51 3.81
C LYS A 8 -0.10 1.69 3.72
N ILE A 9 -0.21 2.27 2.55
CA ILE A 9 -1.15 3.36 2.34
C ILE A 9 -1.83 3.25 0.98
N LEU A 10 -3.16 3.34 0.99
CA LEU A 10 -3.96 3.46 -0.20
C LEU A 10 -4.12 4.94 -0.51
N LEU A 11 -3.51 5.40 -1.58
CA LEU A 11 -3.47 6.82 -1.95
C LEU A 11 -4.56 7.14 -2.98
N LYS A 12 -5.30 8.21 -2.70
CA LYS A 12 -6.35 8.71 -3.58
C LYS A 12 -5.91 10.02 -4.22
N ASN A 13 -6.14 10.18 -5.52
CA ASN A 13 -5.87 11.43 -6.22
C ASN A 13 -7.09 12.36 -6.20
N LYS A 14 -6.97 13.53 -6.84
CA LYS A 14 -8.04 14.54 -6.90
C LYS A 14 -9.29 14.05 -7.62
N GLU A 15 -9.16 13.05 -8.48
CA GLU A 15 -10.28 12.46 -9.23
C GLU A 15 -10.98 11.34 -8.45
N GLY A 16 -10.54 11.07 -7.22
CA GLY A 16 -11.11 10.03 -6.38
C GLY A 16 -10.66 8.62 -6.75
N LYS A 17 -9.60 8.49 -7.51
CA LYS A 17 -9.04 7.18 -7.92
C LYS A 17 -7.88 6.79 -7.02
N PHE A 18 -7.68 5.49 -6.88
CA PHE A 18 -6.68 4.90 -6.00
C PHE A 18 -5.48 4.38 -6.77
N LEU A 19 -4.29 4.52 -6.18
CA LEU A 19 -3.03 4.08 -6.78
C LEU A 19 -2.75 2.63 -6.47
N LEU A 20 -2.61 1.82 -7.52
CA LEU A 20 -2.17 0.44 -7.44
C LEU A 20 -0.84 0.31 -8.16
N LEU A 21 0.07 -0.47 -7.56
CA LEU A 21 1.42 -0.73 -8.09
C LEU A 21 1.55 -2.21 -8.40
N GLN A 22 2.12 -2.55 -9.54
CA GLN A 22 2.39 -3.94 -9.89
C GLN A 22 3.82 -4.29 -9.52
N ARG A 23 3.99 -5.35 -8.74
CA ARG A 23 5.31 -5.87 -8.37
C ARG A 23 6.08 -6.25 -9.63
N ASN A 24 7.36 -5.89 -9.69
CA ASN A 24 8.21 -6.22 -10.83
C ASN A 24 8.48 -7.73 -10.86
N PRO A 25 7.93 -8.50 -11.82
CA PRO A 25 8.08 -9.95 -11.83
C PRO A 25 9.48 -10.41 -12.24
N VAL A 26 10.26 -9.55 -12.88
CA VAL A 26 11.65 -9.86 -13.24
C VAL A 26 12.54 -9.79 -12.01
N LYS A 27 12.37 -8.76 -11.18
CA LYS A 27 13.14 -8.57 -9.94
C LYS A 27 12.68 -9.51 -8.83
N TYR A 28 11.38 -9.80 -8.76
CA TYR A 28 10.76 -10.63 -7.72
C TYR A 28 9.94 -11.76 -8.33
N PRO A 29 10.60 -12.74 -8.98
CA PRO A 29 9.89 -13.83 -9.67
C PRO A 29 9.04 -14.70 -8.75
N GLU A 30 9.41 -14.83 -7.48
CA GLU A 30 8.68 -15.61 -6.49
C GLU A 30 7.33 -15.00 -6.12
N VAL A 31 7.18 -13.70 -6.26
CA VAL A 31 5.92 -13.01 -5.99
C VAL A 31 5.07 -12.88 -7.24
N GLY A 32 5.73 -12.84 -8.41
CA GLY A 32 5.08 -12.62 -9.69
C GLY A 32 4.62 -11.17 -9.87
N ALA A 33 3.70 -10.95 -10.81
CA ALA A 33 3.19 -9.62 -11.17
C ALA A 33 1.98 -9.24 -10.32
N LYS A 34 2.09 -9.42 -9.01
CA LYS A 34 0.99 -9.12 -8.07
C LYS A 34 0.80 -7.61 -7.91
N TRP A 35 -0.46 -7.19 -7.85
CA TRP A 35 -0.83 -5.81 -7.55
C TRP A 35 -0.87 -5.58 -6.05
N ASP A 36 -0.43 -4.41 -5.64
CA ASP A 36 -0.31 -4.02 -4.24
C ASP A 36 -0.41 -2.48 -4.14
N ILE A 37 -0.39 -1.99 -2.92
CA ILE A 37 -0.35 -0.56 -2.63
C ILE A 37 1.01 -0.18 -2.04
N VAL A 38 1.28 1.11 -1.98
CA VAL A 38 2.56 1.65 -1.47
C VAL A 38 2.78 1.26 -0.01
N GLY A 39 4.00 0.90 0.34
CA GLY A 39 4.40 0.67 1.72
C GLY A 39 5.56 -0.31 1.87
N GLY A 40 5.98 -0.50 3.10
CA GLY A 40 7.09 -1.40 3.44
C GLY A 40 7.33 -1.46 4.93
N ARG A 41 8.43 -2.06 5.33
CA ARG A 41 8.82 -2.16 6.73
C ARG A 41 9.24 -0.79 7.27
N ILE A 42 8.89 -0.53 8.52
CA ILE A 42 9.31 0.71 9.17
C ILE A 42 10.79 0.67 9.54
N ASN A 43 11.41 1.84 9.57
CA ASN A 43 12.73 2.02 10.14
C ASN A 43 12.54 2.39 11.61
N PRO A 44 13.19 1.67 12.55
CA PRO A 44 13.11 2.01 13.96
C PRO A 44 13.57 3.44 14.23
N GLY A 45 12.89 4.11 15.13
CA GLY A 45 13.22 5.49 15.50
C GLY A 45 12.49 6.56 14.70
N LEU A 46 11.81 6.20 13.62
CA LEU A 46 10.94 7.10 12.87
C LEU A 46 9.47 6.79 13.22
N SER A 47 8.64 7.82 13.25
CA SER A 47 7.21 7.65 13.49
C SER A 47 6.55 6.87 12.34
N LEU A 48 5.33 6.39 12.56
CA LEU A 48 4.56 5.73 11.51
C LEU A 48 4.33 6.66 10.33
N LEU A 49 4.00 7.92 10.59
CA LEU A 49 3.77 8.91 9.53
C LEU A 49 5.04 9.21 8.74
N GLU A 50 6.18 9.36 9.43
CA GLU A 50 7.47 9.57 8.74
C GLU A 50 7.83 8.39 7.85
N ASN A 51 7.56 7.16 8.30
CA ASN A 51 7.78 5.97 7.51
C ASN A 51 6.86 5.93 6.28
N LEU A 52 5.58 6.30 6.43
CA LEU A 52 4.66 6.39 5.30
C LEU A 52 5.14 7.40 4.26
N LYS A 53 5.54 8.58 4.70
CA LYS A 53 6.05 9.63 3.80
C LYS A 53 7.28 9.16 3.04
N ARG A 54 8.20 8.48 3.73
CA ARG A 54 9.42 7.94 3.13
C ARG A 54 9.07 6.89 2.05
N GLU A 55 8.21 5.92 2.39
CA GLU A 55 7.80 4.87 1.45
C GLU A 55 7.09 5.44 0.23
N VAL A 56 6.20 6.41 0.42
CA VAL A 56 5.47 7.05 -0.68
C VAL A 56 6.43 7.76 -1.62
N MET A 57 7.42 8.47 -1.08
CA MET A 57 8.42 9.15 -1.89
C MET A 57 9.33 8.15 -2.62
N GLU A 58 9.82 7.12 -1.92
CA GLU A 58 10.72 6.12 -2.50
C GLU A 58 10.06 5.29 -3.59
N GLU A 59 8.84 4.82 -3.35
CA GLU A 59 8.17 3.90 -4.27
C GLU A 59 7.37 4.58 -5.38
N ALA A 60 6.82 5.75 -5.12
CA ALA A 60 5.91 6.40 -6.07
C ALA A 60 6.26 7.85 -6.41
N GLY A 61 7.23 8.45 -5.72
CA GLY A 61 7.62 9.85 -5.97
C GLY A 61 6.54 10.85 -5.62
N LEU A 62 5.60 10.50 -4.74
CA LEU A 62 4.47 11.33 -4.37
C LEU A 62 4.61 11.90 -2.96
N GLU A 63 3.79 12.89 -2.65
CA GLU A 63 3.67 13.46 -1.31
C GLU A 63 2.27 13.18 -0.76
N ILE A 64 2.20 12.87 0.53
CA ILE A 64 0.93 12.70 1.23
C ILE A 64 0.36 14.09 1.55
N VAL A 65 -0.91 14.31 1.23
CA VAL A 65 -1.62 15.55 1.53
C VAL A 65 -2.54 15.31 2.73
N GLY A 66 -2.40 16.14 3.78
CA GLY A 66 -3.21 16.00 4.98
C GLY A 66 -2.79 14.80 5.85
N ASP A 67 -3.68 14.40 6.73
CA ASP A 67 -3.43 13.31 7.69
C ASP A 67 -4.03 12.01 7.19
N PRO A 68 -3.21 10.97 6.96
CA PRO A 68 -3.74 9.66 6.57
C PRO A 68 -4.49 9.03 7.73
N LYS A 69 -5.48 8.21 7.40
CA LYS A 69 -6.37 7.55 8.35
C LYS A 69 -6.06 6.06 8.39
N LEU A 70 -5.83 5.53 9.58
CA LEU A 70 -5.65 4.08 9.77
C LEU A 70 -6.99 3.38 9.52
N ILE A 71 -7.00 2.39 8.62
CA ILE A 71 -8.23 1.65 8.30
C ILE A 71 -8.19 0.20 8.74
N LEU A 72 -7.01 -0.41 8.89
CA LEU A 72 -6.92 -1.80 9.35
C LEU A 72 -5.53 -2.11 9.86
N ALA A 73 -5.45 -2.92 10.91
CA ALA A 73 -4.23 -3.55 11.38
C ALA A 73 -4.38 -5.06 11.16
N GLN A 74 -3.35 -5.71 10.63
CA GLN A 74 -3.36 -7.14 10.31
C GLN A 74 -2.11 -7.82 10.83
N ASP A 75 -2.25 -9.10 11.19
CA ASP A 75 -1.13 -9.96 11.51
C ASP A 75 -0.74 -10.79 10.30
N ILE A 76 0.55 -10.82 10.00
CA ILE A 76 1.12 -11.69 8.96
C ILE A 76 2.14 -12.58 9.67
N ILE A 77 1.74 -13.78 10.00
CA ILE A 77 2.58 -14.70 10.78
C ILE A 77 3.14 -15.76 9.85
N LYS A 78 4.48 -15.79 9.77
CA LYS A 78 5.25 -16.78 9.00
C LYS A 78 6.09 -17.61 9.96
N THR A 79 6.84 -18.58 9.42
CA THR A 79 7.66 -19.48 10.23
C THR A 79 8.69 -18.74 11.08
N ASP A 80 9.32 -17.73 10.52
CA ASP A 80 10.46 -17.01 11.12
C ASP A 80 10.15 -15.58 11.54
N LYS A 81 9.00 -15.05 11.17
CA LYS A 81 8.65 -13.66 11.49
C LYS A 81 7.16 -13.43 11.65
N HIS A 82 6.86 -12.45 12.48
CA HIS A 82 5.51 -11.93 12.68
C HIS A 82 5.52 -10.46 12.25
N VAL A 83 4.76 -10.13 11.22
CA VAL A 83 4.63 -8.74 10.75
C VAL A 83 3.29 -8.18 11.18
N VAL A 84 3.32 -7.06 11.90
CA VAL A 84 2.11 -6.27 12.14
C VAL A 84 2.02 -5.27 11.00
N ARG A 85 1.00 -5.40 10.18
CA ARG A 85 0.79 -4.54 9.01
C ARG A 85 -0.30 -3.53 9.29
N LEU A 86 0.07 -2.25 9.23
CA LEU A 86 -0.85 -1.13 9.44
C LEU A 86 -1.17 -0.50 8.10
N THR A 87 -2.44 -0.53 7.70
CA THR A 87 -2.87 0.04 6.42
C THR A 87 -3.66 1.31 6.63
N TYR A 88 -3.22 2.35 5.95
CA TYR A 88 -3.79 3.70 5.99
C TYR A 88 -4.47 4.03 4.67
N MET A 89 -5.31 5.03 4.69
CA MET A 89 -5.85 5.67 3.50
C MET A 89 -5.58 7.16 3.57
N GLY A 90 -5.17 7.76 2.45
CA GLY A 90 -4.86 9.18 2.40
C GLY A 90 -4.89 9.72 0.98
N GLU A 91 -4.63 11.00 0.86
CA GLU A 91 -4.56 11.69 -0.41
C GLU A 91 -3.11 11.93 -0.82
N ALA A 92 -2.88 11.95 -2.13
CA ALA A 92 -1.55 12.17 -2.68
C ALA A 92 -1.54 13.28 -3.72
N ALA A 93 -0.41 13.98 -3.78
CA ALA A 93 -0.13 14.99 -4.80
C ALA A 93 1.18 14.68 -5.51
N GLY A 94 1.28 15.08 -6.76
CA GLY A 94 2.47 14.91 -7.60
C GLY A 94 2.22 13.95 -8.75
N GLU A 95 3.29 13.62 -9.45
CA GLU A 95 3.27 12.65 -10.54
C GLU A 95 4.02 11.39 -10.14
N VAL A 96 3.46 10.23 -10.50
CA VAL A 96 4.05 8.94 -10.12
C VAL A 96 5.40 8.74 -10.80
N LYS A 97 6.40 8.39 -10.00
CA LYS A 97 7.73 7.95 -10.45
C LYS A 97 8.04 6.66 -9.72
N LEU A 98 7.97 5.55 -10.43
CA LEU A 98 8.17 4.23 -9.83
C LEU A 98 9.65 3.96 -9.51
N SER A 99 9.87 3.22 -8.41
CA SER A 99 11.15 2.59 -8.13
C SER A 99 11.29 1.30 -8.94
N GLU A 100 12.45 0.64 -8.83
CA GLU A 100 12.70 -0.64 -9.51
C GLU A 100 11.83 -1.79 -8.99
N GLU A 101 11.24 -1.64 -7.81
CA GLU A 101 10.42 -2.68 -7.18
C GLU A 101 9.10 -2.91 -7.90
N HIS A 102 8.66 -1.92 -8.66
CA HIS A 102 7.38 -1.97 -9.37
C HIS A 102 7.57 -1.66 -10.84
N SER A 103 6.85 -2.37 -11.71
CA SER A 103 6.98 -2.24 -13.17
C SER A 103 5.86 -1.40 -13.80
N GLU A 104 4.74 -1.24 -13.10
CA GLU A 104 3.56 -0.54 -13.62
C GLU A 104 2.75 0.07 -12.50
N PHE A 105 2.00 1.13 -12.80
CA PHE A 105 1.03 1.70 -11.88
C PHE A 105 -0.28 2.00 -12.60
N ARG A 106 -1.37 2.04 -11.83
CA ARG A 106 -2.70 2.44 -12.33
C ARG A 106 -3.42 3.25 -11.26
N TRP A 107 -4.18 4.23 -11.73
CA TRP A 107 -5.15 4.94 -10.90
C TRP A 107 -6.52 4.36 -11.21
N LEU A 108 -7.16 3.75 -10.23
CA LEU A 108 -8.39 2.98 -10.44
C LEU A 108 -9.51 3.43 -9.50
N SER A 109 -10.75 3.35 -9.98
CA SER A 109 -11.92 3.45 -9.12
C SER A 109 -11.99 2.23 -8.18
N ILE A 110 -12.82 2.28 -7.14
CA ILE A 110 -13.00 1.13 -6.24
C ILE A 110 -13.48 -0.10 -7.02
N GLU A 111 -14.40 0.09 -7.96
CA GLU A 111 -14.94 -1.01 -8.77
C GLU A 111 -13.86 -1.67 -9.62
N GLU A 112 -13.03 -0.86 -10.29
CA GLU A 112 -11.91 -1.37 -11.09
C GLU A 112 -10.87 -2.04 -10.20
N PHE A 113 -10.55 -1.42 -9.06
CA PHE A 113 -9.61 -1.93 -8.08
C PHE A 113 -10.04 -3.31 -7.57
N SER A 114 -11.33 -3.47 -7.24
CA SER A 114 -11.85 -4.73 -6.69
C SER A 114 -11.78 -5.90 -7.67
N LYS A 115 -11.64 -5.62 -8.97
CA LYS A 115 -11.55 -6.64 -10.02
C LYS A 115 -10.12 -6.94 -10.47
N LEU A 116 -9.15 -6.20 -9.96
CA LEU A 116 -7.75 -6.31 -10.38
C LEU A 116 -7.13 -7.61 -9.85
N GLU A 117 -6.54 -8.40 -10.75
CA GLU A 117 -5.90 -9.67 -10.40
C GLU A 117 -4.51 -9.77 -11.05
N PRO A 118 -3.54 -10.47 -10.45
CA PRO A 118 -3.59 -10.99 -9.08
C PRO A 118 -3.37 -9.86 -8.06
N MET A 119 -4.11 -9.91 -6.96
CA MET A 119 -4.08 -8.90 -5.91
C MET A 119 -3.50 -9.49 -4.62
N ASP A 120 -2.74 -8.69 -3.89
CA ASP A 120 -2.30 -9.01 -2.55
C ASP A 120 -3.49 -9.39 -1.66
N LYS A 121 -3.39 -10.53 -0.98
CA LYS A 121 -4.52 -11.07 -0.20
C LYS A 121 -4.93 -10.20 0.99
N TYR A 122 -4.00 -9.44 1.55
CA TYR A 122 -4.28 -8.56 2.68
C TYR A 122 -5.04 -7.32 2.24
N ILE A 123 -4.81 -6.87 1.00
CA ILE A 123 -5.59 -5.80 0.37
C ILE A 123 -6.99 -6.31 0.03
N LYS A 124 -7.12 -7.57 -0.42
CA LYS A 124 -8.44 -8.18 -0.67
C LYS A 124 -9.31 -8.19 0.58
N GLU A 125 -8.72 -8.45 1.74
CA GLU A 125 -9.45 -8.40 3.01
C GLU A 125 -10.04 -7.02 3.27
N ILE A 126 -9.29 -5.97 2.96
CA ILE A 126 -9.77 -4.58 3.10
C ILE A 126 -10.97 -4.33 2.19
N LEU A 127 -10.90 -4.81 0.94
CA LEU A 127 -11.99 -4.70 -0.02
C LEU A 127 -13.23 -5.48 0.44
N ASP A 128 -13.02 -6.72 0.89
CA ASP A 128 -14.10 -7.61 1.33
C ASP A 128 -14.85 -7.05 2.54
N LYS A 129 -14.12 -6.39 3.44
CA LYS A 129 -14.70 -5.76 4.64
C LYS A 129 -15.28 -4.38 4.36
N LYS A 130 -15.19 -3.89 3.12
CA LYS A 130 -15.68 -2.57 2.69
C LYS A 130 -15.12 -1.40 3.51
N LEU A 131 -13.90 -1.55 4.00
CA LEU A 131 -13.27 -0.55 4.86
C LEU A 131 -12.98 0.77 4.13
N ILE A 132 -12.72 0.71 2.84
CA ILE A 132 -12.44 1.90 2.04
C ILE A 132 -13.69 2.78 1.95
N LEU A 133 -14.85 2.19 1.65
CA LEU A 133 -16.13 2.92 1.59
C LEU A 133 -16.49 3.53 2.93
N ASN A 134 -16.28 2.77 4.01
CA ASN A 134 -16.56 3.25 5.36
C ASN A 134 -15.65 4.41 5.77
N ALA A 135 -14.39 4.39 5.34
CA ALA A 135 -13.42 5.44 5.64
C ALA A 135 -13.69 6.74 4.89
N GLU A 136 -14.34 6.67 3.71
CA GLU A 136 -14.71 7.84 2.93
C GLU A 136 -15.94 8.57 3.49
N ASN A 137 -16.72 7.90 4.29
CA ASN A 137 -17.89 8.48 4.96
C ASN A 137 -17.46 9.06 6.32
#